data_703d6b6767a0e61928dfcca362529379
#
_entry.id   703d6b6767a0e61928dfcca362529379
#
_cell.length_a   1.000
_cell.length_b   1.000
_cell.length_c   1.000
_cell.angle_alpha   90.00
_cell.angle_beta   90.00
_cell.angle_gamma   90.00
#
_symmetry.space_group_name_H-M   'P 1'
#
loop_
_entity.id
_entity.type
_entity.pdbx_description
1 polymer ?
#
loop_
_entity_poly.entity_id
_entity_poly.type
_entity_poly.pdbx_seq_one_letter_code
_entity_poly.pdbx_strand_id
1 'polypeptide(L)'
;MTSRPGPRSLTRSAGKPLWAQLRADLLRRLEDGEFRGVFPGEHDLVAEYQVSRHTVREALRQLRAEGLVTARRGKVSRFTASRPLEQKVGEAYSLFRSVEEVGAVQRSVVRVLDQRADGVIAARLGLEESTPLVYLERLRLADEEPLAVDRVWLPADVARPLLDVDFTHTSLYDELERHCGTRISGGWERIRAVTPGRGERTLLHCPESTALFAIDRLGHDTGLRQVEWRQTLVRADRFAVAAAFSTDDGYRLGAPVRTP
;
A
#
# COMPACT_ATOMS: atom_id res chain seq x y z
N MET A 1 -29.55 -6.75 17.15
CA MET A 1 -29.91 -6.46 15.73
C MET A 1 -29.72 -4.96 15.54
N THR A 2 -28.49 -4.53 15.15
CA THR A 2 -28.19 -3.12 14.84
C THR A 2 -28.69 -2.83 13.42
N SER A 3 -29.68 -1.94 13.31
CA SER A 3 -30.21 -1.45 12.04
C SER A 3 -29.07 -0.88 11.20
N ARG A 4 -28.85 -1.43 9.99
CA ARG A 4 -27.89 -0.89 9.03
C ARG A 4 -28.34 0.51 8.63
N PRO A 5 -27.48 1.55 8.72
CA PRO A 5 -27.84 2.88 8.26
C PRO A 5 -27.99 2.87 6.73
N GLY A 6 -29.20 3.05 6.24
CA GLY A 6 -29.50 3.15 4.81
C GLY A 6 -29.02 4.47 4.17
N PRO A 7 -29.34 4.68 2.88
CA PRO A 7 -28.94 5.88 2.13
C PRO A 7 -29.53 7.15 2.77
N ARG A 8 -28.73 8.22 2.83
CA ARG A 8 -29.18 9.54 3.27
C ARG A 8 -29.87 10.29 2.15
N SER A 9 -30.93 11.03 2.46
CA SER A 9 -31.58 11.89 1.48
C SER A 9 -30.65 13.02 1.03
N LEU A 10 -30.54 13.22 -0.29
CA LEU A 10 -29.75 14.29 -0.88
C LEU A 10 -30.63 15.53 -1.08
N THR A 11 -30.14 16.71 -0.71
CA THR A 11 -30.91 17.95 -0.77
C THR A 11 -30.27 18.99 -1.69
N ARG A 12 -31.04 19.59 -2.59
CA ARG A 12 -30.54 20.63 -3.52
C ARG A 12 -30.19 21.95 -2.81
N SER A 13 -30.65 22.14 -1.58
CA SER A 13 -30.47 23.38 -0.81
C SER A 13 -29.21 23.42 0.08
N ALA A 14 -28.42 22.37 0.11
CA ALA A 14 -27.29 22.22 1.06
C ALA A 14 -25.97 22.93 0.65
N GLY A 15 -25.99 23.80 -0.37
CA GLY A 15 -24.78 24.50 -0.82
C GLY A 15 -23.69 23.63 -1.46
N LYS A 16 -23.86 22.30 -1.47
CA LYS A 16 -22.97 21.34 -2.10
C LYS A 16 -23.65 20.66 -3.28
N PRO A 17 -22.94 20.43 -4.41
CA PRO A 17 -23.48 19.69 -5.55
C PRO A 17 -24.00 18.30 -5.13
N LEU A 18 -25.09 17.82 -5.76
CA LEU A 18 -25.69 16.53 -5.43
C LEU A 18 -24.70 15.36 -5.59
N TRP A 19 -23.82 15.42 -6.58
CA TRP A 19 -22.78 14.39 -6.76
C TRP A 19 -21.79 14.34 -5.59
N ALA A 20 -21.45 15.49 -4.99
CA ALA A 20 -20.57 15.55 -3.84
C ALA A 20 -21.23 15.00 -2.56
N GLN A 21 -22.54 15.26 -2.39
CA GLN A 21 -23.32 14.68 -1.31
C GLN A 21 -23.45 13.16 -1.48
N LEU A 22 -23.73 12.70 -2.71
CA LEU A 22 -23.79 11.27 -3.03
C LEU A 22 -22.46 10.58 -2.76
N ARG A 23 -21.34 11.19 -3.22
CA ARG A 23 -19.99 10.66 -2.94
C ARG A 23 -19.76 10.52 -1.43
N ALA A 24 -20.08 11.55 -0.66
CA ALA A 24 -19.88 11.53 0.80
C ALA A 24 -20.73 10.45 1.49
N ASP A 25 -21.96 10.23 1.05
CA ASP A 25 -22.80 9.18 1.62
C ASP A 25 -22.34 7.77 1.21
N LEU A 26 -21.91 7.60 -0.04
CA LEU A 26 -21.32 6.34 -0.49
C LEU A 26 -20.03 6.02 0.29
N LEU A 27 -19.19 7.01 0.57
CA LEU A 27 -17.99 6.83 1.40
C LEU A 27 -18.36 6.37 2.81
N ARG A 28 -19.29 7.03 3.46
CA ARG A 28 -19.76 6.63 4.79
C ARG A 28 -20.27 5.19 4.80
N ARG A 29 -21.12 4.80 3.85
CA ARG A 29 -21.67 3.43 3.71
C ARG A 29 -20.58 2.40 3.45
N LEU A 30 -19.51 2.81 2.77
CA LEU A 30 -18.32 2.01 2.57
C LEU A 30 -17.56 1.79 3.88
N GLU A 31 -17.32 2.86 4.63
CA GLU A 31 -16.69 2.82 5.96
C GLU A 31 -17.50 1.97 6.96
N ASP A 32 -18.84 2.06 6.89
CA ASP A 32 -19.76 1.23 7.67
C ASP A 32 -19.80 -0.24 7.20
N GLY A 33 -19.05 -0.61 6.15
CA GLY A 33 -18.95 -1.97 5.61
C GLY A 33 -20.21 -2.48 4.91
N GLU A 34 -21.09 -1.60 4.46
CA GLU A 34 -22.39 -1.97 3.85
C GLU A 34 -22.22 -2.70 2.50
N PHE A 35 -21.18 -2.37 1.74
CA PHE A 35 -20.92 -2.93 0.40
C PHE A 35 -19.90 -4.07 0.39
N ARG A 36 -19.81 -4.87 1.44
CA ARG A 36 -18.92 -6.04 1.48
C ARG A 36 -19.28 -7.02 0.37
N GLY A 37 -18.45 -7.04 -0.71
CA GLY A 37 -18.53 -7.99 -1.82
C GLY A 37 -19.04 -7.42 -3.13
N VAL A 38 -20.18 -6.74 -3.18
CA VAL A 38 -20.77 -6.21 -4.42
C VAL A 38 -21.14 -4.73 -4.22
N PHE A 39 -20.52 -3.85 -5.02
CA PHE A 39 -20.88 -2.44 -5.05
C PHE A 39 -22.07 -2.21 -6.00
N PRO A 40 -23.07 -1.39 -5.63
CA PRO A 40 -24.25 -1.14 -6.46
C PRO A 40 -23.89 -0.60 -7.85
N GLY A 41 -24.62 -1.02 -8.86
CA GLY A 41 -24.48 -0.51 -10.22
C GLY A 41 -24.98 0.93 -10.37
N GLU A 42 -24.58 1.61 -11.46
CA GLU A 42 -25.09 2.98 -11.75
C GLU A 42 -26.63 3.05 -11.73
N HIS A 43 -27.28 2.00 -12.19
CA HIS A 43 -28.75 1.94 -12.28
C HIS A 43 -29.38 1.81 -10.89
N ASP A 44 -28.80 1.02 -10.04
CA ASP A 44 -29.27 0.80 -8.67
C ASP A 44 -29.14 2.09 -7.85
N LEU A 45 -28.00 2.79 -7.98
CA LEU A 45 -27.75 4.06 -7.32
C LEU A 45 -28.69 5.19 -7.81
N VAL A 46 -29.01 5.21 -9.11
CA VAL A 46 -30.02 6.15 -9.65
C VAL A 46 -31.39 5.91 -9.01
N ALA A 47 -31.80 4.66 -8.89
CA ALA A 47 -33.07 4.28 -8.26
C ALA A 47 -33.07 4.54 -6.75
N GLU A 48 -31.98 4.21 -6.05
CA GLU A 48 -31.87 4.32 -4.59
C GLU A 48 -31.84 5.79 -4.14
N TYR A 49 -31.07 6.66 -4.81
CA TYR A 49 -30.92 8.07 -4.42
C TYR A 49 -31.86 9.03 -5.19
N GLN A 50 -32.60 8.55 -6.16
CA GLN A 50 -33.53 9.33 -7.01
C GLN A 50 -32.84 10.55 -7.65
N VAL A 51 -31.63 10.37 -8.15
CA VAL A 51 -30.84 11.40 -8.82
C VAL A 51 -30.58 11.06 -10.28
N SER A 52 -30.13 12.04 -11.06
CA SER A 52 -29.81 11.82 -12.47
C SER A 52 -28.63 10.85 -12.65
N ARG A 53 -28.59 10.14 -13.80
CA ARG A 53 -27.43 9.31 -14.19
C ARG A 53 -26.14 10.12 -14.22
N HIS A 54 -26.20 11.40 -14.60
CA HIS A 54 -25.04 12.28 -14.60
C HIS A 54 -24.49 12.49 -13.19
N THR A 55 -25.36 12.71 -12.20
CA THR A 55 -24.98 12.86 -10.78
C THR A 55 -24.29 11.61 -10.26
N VAL A 56 -24.83 10.42 -10.56
CA VAL A 56 -24.23 9.14 -10.16
C VAL A 56 -22.87 8.94 -10.83
N ARG A 57 -22.78 9.17 -12.15
CA ARG A 57 -21.53 9.03 -12.90
C ARG A 57 -20.44 9.93 -12.38
N GLU A 58 -20.77 11.18 -12.04
CA GLU A 58 -19.79 12.12 -11.50
C GLU A 58 -19.30 11.68 -10.12
N ALA A 59 -20.20 11.26 -9.21
CA ALA A 59 -19.81 10.72 -7.90
C ALA A 59 -18.92 9.48 -8.05
N LEU A 60 -19.28 8.54 -8.93
CA LEU A 60 -18.49 7.34 -9.19
C LEU A 60 -17.16 7.64 -9.89
N ARG A 61 -17.09 8.68 -10.73
CA ARG A 61 -15.85 9.12 -11.36
C ARG A 61 -14.84 9.57 -10.32
N GLN A 62 -15.29 10.31 -9.30
CA GLN A 62 -14.43 10.75 -8.21
C GLN A 62 -13.95 9.55 -7.37
N LEU A 63 -14.85 8.65 -6.97
CA LEU A 63 -14.50 7.43 -6.22
C LEU A 63 -13.54 6.50 -7.00
N ARG A 64 -13.65 6.47 -8.34
CA ARG A 64 -12.69 5.74 -9.19
C ARG A 64 -11.35 6.43 -9.30
N ALA A 65 -11.33 7.76 -9.38
CA ALA A 65 -10.09 8.54 -9.38
C ALA A 65 -9.32 8.39 -8.07
N GLU A 66 -10.03 8.20 -6.97
CA GLU A 66 -9.48 7.92 -5.63
C GLU A 66 -9.12 6.44 -5.40
N GLY A 67 -9.33 5.57 -6.40
CA GLY A 67 -9.03 4.14 -6.30
C GLY A 67 -10.01 3.34 -5.42
N LEU A 68 -11.06 3.98 -4.91
CA LEU A 68 -12.02 3.35 -3.98
C LEU A 68 -13.02 2.43 -4.69
N VAL A 69 -13.28 2.64 -5.97
CA VAL A 69 -14.17 1.81 -6.79
C VAL A 69 -13.48 1.43 -8.09
N THR A 70 -13.40 0.15 -8.39
CA THR A 70 -12.89 -0.33 -9.69
C THR A 70 -14.04 -0.84 -10.56
N ALA A 71 -14.07 -0.39 -11.82
CA ALA A 71 -15.04 -0.89 -12.82
C ALA A 71 -14.29 -1.73 -13.86
N ARG A 72 -14.70 -2.99 -14.06
CA ARG A 72 -14.30 -3.79 -15.22
C ARG A 72 -15.44 -3.84 -16.22
N ARG A 73 -15.14 -3.65 -17.50
CA ARG A 73 -16.12 -3.74 -18.59
C ARG A 73 -16.82 -5.12 -18.54
N GLY A 74 -18.15 -5.14 -18.37
CA GLY A 74 -18.94 -6.36 -18.30
C GLY A 74 -18.91 -7.12 -16.96
N LYS A 75 -18.32 -6.57 -15.90
CA LYS A 75 -18.38 -7.15 -14.54
C LYS A 75 -18.90 -6.12 -13.54
N VAL A 76 -19.56 -6.63 -12.50
CA VAL A 76 -20.06 -5.81 -11.39
C VAL A 76 -18.90 -4.99 -10.80
N SER A 77 -19.11 -3.68 -10.58
CA SER A 77 -18.13 -2.83 -9.92
C SER A 77 -17.79 -3.44 -8.56
N ARG A 78 -16.51 -3.63 -8.30
CA ARG A 78 -16.05 -4.09 -6.99
C ARG A 78 -15.51 -2.90 -6.24
N PHE A 79 -15.86 -2.83 -4.99
CA PHE A 79 -15.22 -1.95 -4.04
C PHE A 79 -13.81 -2.49 -3.76
N THR A 80 -12.84 -1.62 -3.85
CA THR A 80 -11.51 -1.90 -3.30
C THR A 80 -11.64 -1.61 -1.81
N ALA A 81 -11.67 -2.65 -0.99
CA ALA A 81 -12.05 -2.58 0.43
C ALA A 81 -11.10 -1.76 1.31
N SER A 82 -10.10 -1.14 0.74
CA SER A 82 -9.15 -0.32 1.47
C SER A 82 -8.91 0.98 0.68
N ARG A 83 -8.96 2.13 1.35
CA ARG A 83 -8.23 3.32 0.89
C ARG A 83 -6.85 2.86 0.44
N PRO A 84 -6.30 3.39 -0.66
CA PRO A 84 -4.90 3.14 -0.97
C PRO A 84 -4.09 3.42 0.28
N LEU A 85 -3.22 2.48 0.64
CA LEU A 85 -2.30 2.67 1.75
C LEU A 85 -1.44 3.88 1.43
N GLU A 86 -1.46 4.91 2.24
CA GLU A 86 -0.66 6.11 2.03
C GLU A 86 0.69 5.98 2.74
N GLN A 87 1.76 5.98 1.97
CA GLN A 87 3.11 6.19 2.51
C GLN A 87 3.39 7.69 2.58
N LYS A 88 3.67 8.19 3.77
CA LYS A 88 4.19 9.55 3.95
C LYS A 88 5.68 9.56 3.65
N VAL A 89 6.09 10.44 2.75
CA VAL A 89 7.51 10.62 2.43
C VAL A 89 8.24 11.15 3.66
N GLY A 90 9.37 10.52 4.03
CA GLY A 90 10.21 10.93 5.16
C GLY A 90 9.92 10.22 6.49
N GLU A 91 8.92 9.37 6.56
CA GLU A 91 8.75 8.44 7.68
C GLU A 91 9.41 7.09 7.38
N ALA A 92 10.02 6.45 8.39
CA ALA A 92 10.55 5.10 8.24
C ALA A 92 9.39 4.15 7.90
N TYR A 93 9.31 3.77 6.62
CA TYR A 93 8.18 3.03 6.09
C TYR A 93 8.22 1.55 6.51
N SER A 94 7.14 1.11 7.12
CA SER A 94 6.83 -0.30 7.30
C SER A 94 5.48 -0.62 6.68
N LEU A 95 5.48 -1.37 5.57
CA LEU A 95 4.23 -1.83 4.94
C LEU A 95 3.34 -2.59 5.93
N PHE A 96 3.95 -3.29 6.90
CA PHE A 96 3.24 -3.95 7.98
C PHE A 96 2.40 -2.94 8.78
N ARG A 97 3.05 -1.89 9.30
CA ARG A 97 2.36 -0.86 10.11
C ARG A 97 1.31 -0.11 9.30
N SER A 98 1.63 0.27 8.07
CA SER A 98 0.68 0.99 7.21
C SER A 98 -0.58 0.19 6.89
N VAL A 99 -0.49 -1.14 6.77
CA VAL A 99 -1.67 -2.01 6.58
C VAL A 99 -2.49 -2.10 7.87
N GLU A 100 -1.85 -2.30 9.01
CA GLU A 100 -2.51 -2.41 10.31
C GLU A 100 -3.17 -1.08 10.75
N GLU A 101 -2.54 0.07 10.46
CA GLU A 101 -3.07 1.40 10.79
C GLU A 101 -4.41 1.71 10.10
N VAL A 102 -4.66 1.14 8.92
CA VAL A 102 -5.96 1.28 8.24
C VAL A 102 -6.97 0.20 8.66
N GLY A 103 -6.62 -0.63 9.65
CA GLY A 103 -7.48 -1.68 10.19
C GLY A 103 -7.57 -2.94 9.33
N ALA A 104 -6.69 -3.10 8.35
CA ALA A 104 -6.55 -4.31 7.55
C ALA A 104 -5.55 -5.28 8.20
N VAL A 105 -5.69 -6.57 7.95
CA VAL A 105 -4.77 -7.59 8.47
C VAL A 105 -3.62 -7.78 7.49
N GLN A 106 -2.40 -7.48 7.95
CA GLN A 106 -1.20 -7.74 7.16
C GLN A 106 -0.74 -9.19 7.36
N ARG A 107 -0.49 -9.89 6.25
CA ARG A 107 0.11 -11.21 6.23
C ARG A 107 1.20 -11.29 5.18
N SER A 108 2.20 -12.15 5.40
CA SER A 108 3.25 -12.42 4.42
C SER A 108 3.29 -13.91 4.08
N VAL A 109 3.47 -14.22 2.80
CA VAL A 109 3.93 -15.53 2.36
C VAL A 109 5.43 -15.42 2.13
N VAL A 110 6.22 -16.05 3.00
CA VAL A 110 7.68 -16.13 2.83
C VAL A 110 7.97 -17.05 1.65
N ARG A 111 8.58 -16.50 0.63
CA ARG A 111 8.93 -17.23 -0.60
C ARG A 111 10.33 -17.81 -0.54
N VAL A 112 11.24 -17.01 -0.01
CA VAL A 112 12.65 -17.38 0.19
C VAL A 112 13.14 -16.72 1.46
N LEU A 113 13.85 -17.47 2.28
CA LEU A 113 14.65 -16.99 3.40
C LEU A 113 15.89 -17.86 3.47
N ASP A 114 17.01 -17.33 3.03
CA ASP A 114 18.28 -18.05 3.01
C ASP A 114 19.48 -17.11 3.14
N GLN A 115 20.68 -17.72 3.19
CA GLN A 115 21.95 -17.01 3.10
C GLN A 115 22.59 -17.29 1.74
N ARG A 116 22.95 -16.23 1.01
CA ARG A 116 23.60 -16.31 -0.29
C ARG A 116 24.59 -15.18 -0.51
N ALA A 117 25.47 -15.30 -1.47
CA ALA A 117 26.27 -14.20 -1.98
C ALA A 117 25.57 -13.56 -3.19
N ASP A 118 25.65 -12.24 -3.30
CA ASP A 118 25.23 -11.46 -4.46
C ASP A 118 26.16 -10.26 -4.59
N GLY A 119 27.14 -10.34 -5.49
CA GLY A 119 28.18 -9.33 -5.63
C GLY A 119 27.65 -7.95 -6.02
N VAL A 120 26.57 -7.89 -6.82
CA VAL A 120 25.95 -6.62 -7.21
C VAL A 120 25.31 -5.94 -5.99
N ILE A 121 24.65 -6.71 -5.15
CA ILE A 121 24.02 -6.19 -3.94
C ILE A 121 25.07 -5.88 -2.86
N ALA A 122 26.09 -6.74 -2.71
CA ALA A 122 27.20 -6.50 -1.79
C ALA A 122 27.88 -5.15 -2.11
N ALA A 123 28.19 -4.88 -3.38
CA ALA A 123 28.76 -3.60 -3.81
C ALA A 123 27.84 -2.40 -3.47
N ARG A 124 26.50 -2.55 -3.58
CA ARG A 124 25.54 -1.49 -3.17
C ARG A 124 25.56 -1.23 -1.66
N LEU A 125 25.86 -2.24 -0.86
CA LEU A 125 26.03 -2.16 0.58
C LEU A 125 27.44 -1.75 1.01
N GLY A 126 28.33 -1.46 0.05
CA GLY A 126 29.74 -1.13 0.33
C GLY A 126 30.54 -2.30 0.86
N LEU A 127 30.16 -3.53 0.50
CA LEU A 127 30.77 -4.78 0.96
C LEU A 127 31.53 -5.47 -0.19
N GLU A 128 32.44 -6.39 0.17
CA GLU A 128 33.11 -7.26 -0.78
C GLU A 128 32.11 -8.18 -1.49
N GLU A 129 32.31 -8.47 -2.79
CA GLU A 129 31.37 -9.22 -3.64
C GLU A 129 30.99 -10.60 -3.09
N SER A 130 31.94 -11.25 -2.38
CA SER A 130 31.75 -12.57 -1.77
C SER A 130 31.07 -12.53 -0.39
N THR A 131 30.76 -11.35 0.14
CA THR A 131 30.16 -11.20 1.47
C THR A 131 28.82 -11.94 1.54
N PRO A 132 28.62 -12.84 2.51
CA PRO A 132 27.35 -13.51 2.69
C PRO A 132 26.26 -12.52 3.09
N LEU A 133 25.10 -12.64 2.44
CA LEU A 133 23.91 -11.84 2.71
C LEU A 133 22.75 -12.74 3.11
N VAL A 134 21.98 -12.35 4.11
CA VAL A 134 20.65 -12.90 4.36
C VAL A 134 19.70 -12.33 3.34
N TYR A 135 19.03 -13.18 2.59
CA TYR A 135 18.01 -12.81 1.59
C TYR A 135 16.64 -13.23 2.07
N LEU A 136 15.69 -12.28 2.05
CA LEU A 136 14.29 -12.51 2.37
C LEU A 136 13.40 -12.02 1.22
N GLU A 137 12.65 -12.93 0.60
CA GLU A 137 11.60 -12.60 -0.36
C GLU A 137 10.23 -12.94 0.20
N ARG A 138 9.32 -11.95 0.21
CA ARG A 138 7.95 -12.10 0.70
C ARG A 138 6.94 -11.58 -0.31
N LEU A 139 5.83 -12.31 -0.45
CA LEU A 139 4.60 -11.76 -0.98
C LEU A 139 3.80 -11.20 0.20
N ARG A 140 3.55 -9.89 0.17
CA ARG A 140 2.82 -9.16 1.22
C ARG A 140 1.34 -9.07 0.83
N LEU A 141 0.48 -9.41 1.77
CA LEU A 141 -0.97 -9.39 1.60
C LEU A 141 -1.59 -8.38 2.57
N ALA A 142 -2.70 -7.79 2.14
CA ALA A 142 -3.60 -7.00 3.00
C ALA A 142 -4.99 -7.61 2.85
N ASP A 143 -5.59 -8.10 3.92
CA ASP A 143 -6.86 -8.85 3.92
C ASP A 143 -6.86 -10.02 2.90
N GLU A 144 -5.82 -10.86 2.91
CA GLU A 144 -5.60 -12.00 2.00
C GLU A 144 -5.38 -11.63 0.51
N GLU A 145 -5.41 -10.36 0.15
CA GLU A 145 -5.19 -9.88 -1.22
C GLU A 145 -3.73 -9.49 -1.45
N PRO A 146 -3.06 -9.98 -2.51
CA PRO A 146 -1.71 -9.57 -2.83
C PRO A 146 -1.55 -8.06 -3.01
N LEU A 147 -0.62 -7.49 -2.27
CA LEU A 147 -0.33 -6.06 -2.26
C LEU A 147 1.05 -5.74 -2.83
N ALA A 148 2.08 -6.44 -2.36
CA ALA A 148 3.46 -6.17 -2.74
C ALA A 148 4.34 -7.42 -2.75
N VAL A 149 5.40 -7.38 -3.56
CA VAL A 149 6.55 -8.30 -3.45
C VAL A 149 7.71 -7.52 -2.88
N ASP A 150 8.30 -8.04 -1.81
CA ASP A 150 9.35 -7.41 -1.02
C ASP A 150 10.59 -8.31 -1.03
N ARG A 151 11.72 -7.79 -1.51
CA ARG A 151 13.02 -8.47 -1.56
C ARG A 151 14.03 -7.68 -0.76
N VAL A 152 14.64 -8.31 0.20
CA VAL A 152 15.56 -7.66 1.14
C VAL A 152 16.85 -8.44 1.24
N TRP A 153 17.95 -7.72 1.26
CA TRP A 153 19.29 -8.26 1.51
C TRP A 153 19.90 -7.52 2.67
N LEU A 154 20.45 -8.27 3.60
CA LEU A 154 21.07 -7.77 4.83
C LEU A 154 22.45 -8.46 4.98
N PRO A 155 23.50 -7.78 5.44
CA PRO A 155 24.77 -8.44 5.74
C PRO A 155 24.58 -9.58 6.73
N ALA A 156 25.10 -10.77 6.43
CA ALA A 156 24.87 -11.96 7.26
C ALA A 156 25.52 -11.88 8.65
N ASP A 157 26.58 -11.10 8.81
CA ASP A 157 27.19 -10.84 10.12
C ASP A 157 26.27 -10.04 11.05
N VAL A 158 25.32 -9.29 10.50
CA VAL A 158 24.27 -8.57 11.25
C VAL A 158 23.01 -9.42 11.39
N ALA A 159 22.54 -10.03 10.31
CA ALA A 159 21.16 -10.50 10.18
C ALA A 159 20.98 -12.03 10.23
N ARG A 160 22.05 -12.82 10.47
CA ARG A 160 21.97 -14.29 10.53
C ARG A 160 20.88 -14.82 11.48
N PRO A 161 20.62 -14.23 12.66
CA PRO A 161 19.55 -14.70 13.54
C PRO A 161 18.16 -14.63 12.93
N LEU A 162 17.96 -13.84 11.87
CA LEU A 162 16.67 -13.72 11.18
C LEU A 162 16.32 -14.98 10.35
N LEU A 163 17.27 -15.87 10.09
CA LEU A 163 17.00 -17.10 9.32
C LEU A 163 16.03 -18.04 10.05
N ASP A 164 15.90 -17.93 11.37
CA ASP A 164 15.03 -18.75 12.22
C ASP A 164 13.71 -18.03 12.58
N VAL A 165 13.46 -16.83 12.01
CA VAL A 165 12.27 -16.03 12.32
C VAL A 165 11.10 -16.37 11.39
N ASP A 166 9.92 -16.52 11.98
CA ASP A 166 8.67 -16.61 11.21
C ASP A 166 8.19 -15.19 10.79
N PHE A 167 8.37 -14.89 9.51
CA PHE A 167 7.95 -13.62 8.92
C PHE A 167 6.50 -13.58 8.41
N THR A 168 5.67 -14.54 8.80
CA THR A 168 4.27 -14.61 8.32
C THR A 168 3.46 -13.38 8.74
N HIS A 169 3.63 -12.92 9.99
CA HIS A 169 2.88 -11.79 10.54
C HIS A 169 3.76 -10.93 11.47
N THR A 170 4.79 -10.32 10.88
CA THR A 170 5.67 -9.42 11.63
C THR A 170 6.37 -8.41 10.72
N SER A 171 6.93 -7.37 11.34
CA SER A 171 7.76 -6.36 10.70
C SER A 171 9.22 -6.80 10.68
N LEU A 172 9.89 -6.66 9.52
CA LEU A 172 11.33 -6.92 9.44
C LEU A 172 12.14 -6.07 10.43
N TYR A 173 11.77 -4.80 10.60
CA TYR A 173 12.54 -3.89 11.46
C TYR A 173 12.38 -4.23 12.93
N ASP A 174 11.19 -4.67 13.35
CA ASP A 174 10.96 -5.10 14.72
C ASP A 174 11.75 -6.39 15.04
N GLU A 175 11.82 -7.33 14.07
CA GLU A 175 12.60 -8.56 14.22
C GLU A 175 14.13 -8.30 14.16
N LEU A 176 14.57 -7.37 13.31
CA LEU A 176 15.98 -6.97 13.22
C LEU A 176 16.45 -6.33 14.54
N GLU A 177 15.63 -5.47 15.15
CA GLU A 177 15.93 -4.88 16.44
C GLU A 177 15.92 -5.94 17.56
N ARG A 178 14.89 -6.81 17.57
CA ARG A 178 14.72 -7.84 18.62
C ARG A 178 15.80 -8.91 18.61
N HIS A 179 16.16 -9.44 17.44
CA HIS A 179 17.05 -10.58 17.31
C HIS A 179 18.50 -10.22 17.00
N CYS A 180 18.74 -9.05 16.45
CA CYS A 180 20.06 -8.63 15.98
C CYS A 180 20.56 -7.36 16.68
N GLY A 181 19.74 -6.71 17.52
CA GLY A 181 20.09 -5.45 18.17
C GLY A 181 20.35 -4.29 17.18
N THR A 182 19.93 -4.45 15.93
CA THR A 182 20.20 -3.51 14.85
C THR A 182 18.93 -2.74 14.49
N ARG A 183 19.01 -1.41 14.56
CA ARG A 183 17.93 -0.51 14.21
C ARG A 183 18.27 0.28 12.96
N ILE A 184 17.37 0.26 11.97
CA ILE A 184 17.48 1.15 10.81
C ILE A 184 17.17 2.58 11.27
N SER A 185 18.14 3.48 11.12
CA SER A 185 18.05 4.87 11.58
C SER A 185 17.83 5.87 10.44
N GLY A 186 18.12 5.46 9.20
CA GLY A 186 17.97 6.32 8.04
C GLY A 186 18.40 5.64 6.75
N GLY A 187 18.41 6.41 5.68
CA GLY A 187 18.77 5.90 4.35
C GLY A 187 18.19 6.77 3.25
N TRP A 188 18.10 6.20 2.06
CA TRP A 188 17.42 6.83 0.93
C TRP A 188 16.45 5.85 0.24
N GLU A 189 15.46 6.40 -0.41
CA GLU A 189 14.52 5.67 -1.26
C GLU A 189 14.44 6.30 -2.65
N ARG A 190 14.22 5.44 -3.64
CA ARG A 190 13.87 5.85 -5.00
C ARG A 190 12.58 5.15 -5.40
N ILE A 191 11.55 5.93 -5.70
CA ILE A 191 10.24 5.45 -6.11
C ILE A 191 10.06 5.72 -7.59
N ARG A 192 9.72 4.68 -8.36
CA ARG A 192 9.48 4.75 -9.81
C ARG A 192 8.17 4.04 -10.16
N ALA A 193 7.41 4.59 -11.10
CA ALA A 193 6.29 3.86 -11.70
C ALA A 193 6.83 2.90 -12.77
N VAL A 194 6.36 1.66 -12.74
CA VAL A 194 6.75 0.62 -13.70
C VAL A 194 5.54 -0.18 -14.16
N THR A 195 5.63 -0.76 -15.36
CA THR A 195 4.68 -1.75 -15.85
C THR A 195 5.13 -3.13 -15.39
N PRO A 196 4.26 -3.93 -14.76
CA PRO A 196 4.62 -5.28 -14.29
C PRO A 196 4.89 -6.24 -15.42
N GLY A 197 5.92 -7.06 -15.28
CA GLY A 197 6.14 -8.22 -16.11
C GLY A 197 5.12 -9.33 -15.84
N ARG A 198 5.11 -10.38 -16.68
CA ARG A 198 4.17 -11.51 -16.55
C ARG A 198 4.25 -12.20 -15.18
N GLY A 199 5.48 -12.41 -14.68
CA GLY A 199 5.72 -13.07 -13.39
C GLY A 199 5.16 -12.24 -12.22
N GLU A 200 5.38 -10.94 -12.23
CA GLU A 200 4.91 -10.02 -11.21
C GLU A 200 3.38 -9.91 -11.21
N ARG A 201 2.76 -9.87 -12.41
CA ARG A 201 1.29 -9.89 -12.53
C ARG A 201 0.69 -11.15 -11.94
N THR A 202 1.32 -12.30 -12.18
CA THR A 202 0.86 -13.58 -11.62
C THR A 202 0.96 -13.57 -10.10
N LEU A 203 2.09 -13.12 -9.54
CA LEU A 203 2.31 -13.05 -8.10
C LEU A 203 1.35 -12.06 -7.41
N LEU A 204 1.17 -10.89 -8.00
CA LEU A 204 0.36 -9.82 -7.43
C LEU A 204 -1.13 -9.92 -7.80
N HIS A 205 -1.52 -10.95 -8.55
CA HIS A 205 -2.90 -11.15 -9.05
C HIS A 205 -3.47 -9.87 -9.69
N CYS A 206 -2.64 -9.10 -10.40
CA CYS A 206 -3.06 -7.84 -10.98
C CYS A 206 -3.18 -7.92 -12.52
N PRO A 207 -4.10 -7.15 -13.13
CA PRO A 207 -4.23 -7.06 -14.58
C PRO A 207 -3.04 -6.33 -15.21
N GLU A 208 -2.88 -6.48 -16.52
CA GLU A 208 -1.81 -5.81 -17.30
C GLU A 208 -1.87 -4.28 -17.23
N SER A 209 -3.07 -3.73 -17.05
CA SER A 209 -3.29 -2.29 -16.92
C SER A 209 -2.92 -1.71 -15.55
N THR A 210 -2.56 -2.54 -14.56
CA THR A 210 -2.18 -2.08 -13.23
C THR A 210 -0.71 -1.68 -13.25
N ALA A 211 -0.40 -0.42 -12.98
CA ALA A 211 0.96 0.04 -12.73
C ALA A 211 1.44 -0.44 -11.35
N LEU A 212 2.75 -0.57 -11.19
CA LEU A 212 3.38 -0.79 -9.89
C LEU A 212 4.27 0.41 -9.53
N PHE A 213 4.43 0.67 -8.25
CA PHE A 213 5.59 1.41 -7.76
C PHE A 213 6.72 0.43 -7.48
N ALA A 214 7.87 0.69 -8.10
CA ALA A 214 9.14 0.05 -7.77
C ALA A 214 9.88 0.95 -6.79
N ILE A 215 10.13 0.46 -5.59
CA ILE A 215 10.78 1.19 -4.50
C ILE A 215 12.12 0.50 -4.22
N ASP A 216 13.21 1.19 -4.51
CA ASP A 216 14.56 0.80 -4.13
C ASP A 216 14.93 1.57 -2.85
N ARG A 217 15.43 0.87 -1.83
CA ARG A 217 15.83 1.46 -0.54
C ARG A 217 17.22 0.98 -0.15
N LEU A 218 18.04 1.92 0.32
CA LEU A 218 19.27 1.64 1.05
C LEU A 218 19.11 2.15 2.47
N GLY A 219 19.21 1.28 3.46
CA GLY A 219 19.10 1.59 4.88
C GLY A 219 20.43 1.49 5.60
N HIS A 220 20.66 2.40 6.56
CA HIS A 220 21.80 2.36 7.47
C HIS A 220 21.36 2.30 8.94
N ASP A 221 22.22 1.77 9.79
CA ASP A 221 22.04 1.75 11.23
C ASP A 221 22.42 3.10 11.88
N THR A 222 22.37 3.17 13.21
CA THR A 222 22.75 4.34 13.99
C THR A 222 24.22 4.71 13.86
N GLY A 223 25.08 3.77 13.48
CA GLY A 223 26.50 3.98 13.18
C GLY A 223 26.78 4.36 11.74
N LEU A 224 25.74 4.63 10.93
CA LEU A 224 25.81 4.93 9.50
C LEU A 224 26.35 3.77 8.64
N ARG A 225 26.42 2.56 9.19
CA ARG A 225 26.74 1.37 8.41
C ARG A 225 25.55 0.99 7.55
N GLN A 226 25.78 0.73 6.25
CA GLN A 226 24.75 0.22 5.34
C GLN A 226 24.41 -1.22 5.70
N VAL A 227 23.18 -1.49 6.11
CA VAL A 227 22.72 -2.77 6.63
C VAL A 227 21.48 -3.31 5.92
N GLU A 228 20.90 -2.57 5.00
CA GLU A 228 19.77 -3.00 4.23
C GLU A 228 19.84 -2.52 2.77
N TRP A 229 19.68 -3.44 1.83
CA TRP A 229 19.20 -3.15 0.49
C TRP A 229 17.85 -3.81 0.31
N ARG A 230 16.87 -3.03 -0.16
CA ARG A 230 15.50 -3.52 -0.38
C ARG A 230 14.97 -3.10 -1.73
N GLN A 231 14.23 -4.01 -2.35
CA GLN A 231 13.43 -3.74 -3.53
C GLN A 231 12.00 -4.18 -3.29
N THR A 232 11.07 -3.26 -3.38
CA THR A 232 9.64 -3.51 -3.22
C THR A 232 8.92 -3.18 -4.52
N LEU A 233 8.08 -4.10 -4.99
CA LEU A 233 7.10 -3.84 -6.04
C LEU A 233 5.73 -3.83 -5.40
N VAL A 234 5.05 -2.69 -5.41
CA VAL A 234 3.72 -2.53 -4.77
C VAL A 234 2.69 -2.07 -5.79
N ARG A 235 1.49 -2.60 -5.69
CA ARG A 235 0.37 -2.27 -6.59
C ARG A 235 -0.06 -0.82 -6.41
N ALA A 236 0.02 -0.01 -7.49
CA ALA A 236 -0.33 1.41 -7.47
C ALA A 236 -1.86 1.66 -7.40
N ASP A 237 -2.69 0.65 -7.67
CA ASP A 237 -4.12 0.72 -7.46
C ASP A 237 -4.56 0.53 -5.99
N ARG A 238 -3.60 0.17 -5.10
CA ARG A 238 -3.81 -0.07 -3.67
C ARG A 238 -2.83 0.68 -2.76
N PHE A 239 -1.96 1.45 -3.32
CA PHE A 239 -0.90 2.16 -2.60
C PHE A 239 -0.68 3.54 -3.22
N ALA A 240 -0.48 4.54 -2.39
CA ALA A 240 -0.18 5.91 -2.78
C ALA A 240 1.01 6.44 -2.00
N VAL A 241 1.74 7.36 -2.60
CA VAL A 241 2.80 8.13 -1.93
C VAL A 241 2.30 9.54 -1.73
N ALA A 242 2.30 10.01 -0.48
CA ALA A 242 1.80 11.32 -0.11
C ALA A 242 2.90 12.18 0.51
N ALA A 243 2.96 13.45 0.13
CA ALA A 243 3.86 14.44 0.72
C ALA A 243 3.12 15.77 0.89
N ALA A 244 3.30 16.42 2.03
CA ALA A 244 2.84 17.78 2.23
C ALA A 244 3.85 18.77 1.64
N PHE A 245 3.38 19.88 1.11
CA PHE A 245 4.24 20.97 0.65
C PHE A 245 3.69 22.33 1.09
N SER A 246 4.58 23.32 1.25
CA SER A 246 4.22 24.71 1.43
C SER A 246 5.02 25.59 0.47
N THR A 247 4.54 26.81 0.20
CA THR A 247 5.24 27.78 -0.66
C THR A 247 6.54 28.26 -0.04
N ASP A 248 6.62 28.27 1.30
CA ASP A 248 7.75 28.83 2.04
C ASP A 248 8.84 27.79 2.29
N ASP A 249 8.46 26.54 2.60
CA ASP A 249 9.39 25.48 3.01
C ASP A 249 9.53 24.35 1.96
N GLY A 250 8.80 24.42 0.85
CA GLY A 250 8.75 23.33 -0.14
C GLY A 250 8.07 22.07 0.40
N TYR A 251 8.59 20.90 0.04
CA TYR A 251 8.08 19.62 0.54
C TYR A 251 8.49 19.38 1.98
N ARG A 252 7.50 19.17 2.86
CA ARG A 252 7.70 18.72 4.24
C ARG A 252 7.61 17.20 4.29
N LEU A 253 8.72 16.57 4.64
CA LEU A 253 8.79 15.13 4.84
C LEU A 253 8.20 14.79 6.23
N GLY A 254 7.38 13.75 6.31
CA GLY A 254 6.76 13.29 7.57
C GLY A 254 5.63 14.16 8.12
N ALA A 255 5.22 15.24 7.42
CA ALA A 255 4.09 16.05 7.87
C ALA A 255 2.76 15.33 7.55
N PRO A 256 1.71 15.48 8.42
CA PRO A 256 0.41 14.90 8.15
C PRO A 256 -0.19 15.52 6.87
N VAL A 257 -0.51 14.67 5.91
CA VAL A 257 -1.23 15.06 4.69
C VAL A 257 -2.72 15.02 4.99
N ARG A 258 -3.38 16.18 4.96
CA ARG A 258 -4.84 16.24 5.00
C ARG A 258 -5.34 16.03 3.57
N THR A 259 -5.76 14.82 3.26
CA THR A 259 -6.47 14.55 2.02
C THR A 259 -7.92 15.05 2.15
N PRO A 260 -8.45 15.79 1.17
CA PRO A 260 -9.78 16.38 1.23
C PRO A 260 -10.92 15.34 1.24
#